data_0260d7817422f3e02c22e805a90858ee
#
_entry.id   0260d7817422f3e02c22e805a90858ee
#
_cell.length_a   1.000
_cell.length_b   1.000
_cell.length_c   1.000
_cell.angle_alpha   90.00
_cell.angle_beta   90.00
_cell.angle_gamma   90.00
#
_symmetry.space_group_name_H-M   'P 1'
#
loop_
_entity.id
_entity.type
_entity.pdbx_description
1 polymer ?
#
loop_
_entity_poly.entity_id
_entity_poly.type
_entity_poly.pdbx_seq_one_letter_code
_entity_poly.pdbx_strand_id
1 'polypeptide(L)'
;MGIYTNDILNCFNFVKLNFIDLPESCLDFYSHYSMLECSNCHAKEIFGYICLICGEKICNLKKCVCLNKKGKNEYSLVGHSKKCAGGNSMYLSLKDSEIVYYLKRKFSFSEMYLYVNKYGEHFDENYMPSDFNLDKKIYEKAKINYIDLKFTQKLGNKVGLQLGFQLGLQLNNL
;
A
#
# COMPACT_ATOMS: atom_id res chain seq x y z
N MET A 1 11.08 -13.58 34.57
CA MET A 1 11.25 -12.73 33.40
C MET A 1 10.80 -13.45 32.12
N GLY A 2 9.52 -13.79 31.95
CA GLY A 2 9.06 -14.64 30.85
C GLY A 2 7.66 -14.32 30.32
N ILE A 3 7.03 -13.23 30.77
CA ILE A 3 5.61 -12.96 30.48
C ILE A 3 5.43 -12.04 29.25
N TYR A 4 6.45 -11.27 28.86
CA TYR A 4 6.31 -10.28 27.79
C TYR A 4 6.49 -10.84 26.35
N THR A 5 7.10 -12.00 26.19
CA THR A 5 7.34 -12.58 24.86
C THR A 5 6.10 -13.22 24.24
N ASN A 6 5.21 -13.81 25.06
CA ASN A 6 3.99 -14.45 24.56
C ASN A 6 2.91 -13.44 24.14
N ASP A 7 2.82 -12.29 24.80
CA ASP A 7 1.86 -11.25 24.43
C ASP A 7 2.24 -10.56 23.11
N ILE A 8 3.52 -10.41 22.85
CA ILE A 8 4.03 -9.87 21.58
C ILE A 8 3.74 -10.84 20.43
N LEU A 9 4.03 -12.13 20.60
CA LEU A 9 3.74 -13.17 19.61
C LEU A 9 2.23 -13.32 19.34
N ASN A 10 1.39 -13.21 20.35
CA ASN A 10 -0.07 -13.21 20.20
C ASN A 10 -0.58 -11.98 19.45
N CYS A 11 0.05 -10.81 19.60
CA CYS A 11 -0.27 -9.63 18.78
C CYS A 11 0.05 -9.84 17.30
N PHE A 12 1.10 -10.59 16.96
CA PHE A 12 1.44 -10.93 15.57
C PHE A 12 0.43 -11.88 14.91
N ASN A 13 -0.18 -12.78 15.66
CA ASN A 13 -1.18 -13.72 15.13
C ASN A 13 -2.54 -13.07 14.81
N PHE A 14 -2.82 -11.85 15.27
CA PHE A 14 -4.11 -11.18 15.07
C PHE A 14 -4.20 -10.27 13.84
N VAL A 15 -3.10 -10.01 13.14
CA VAL A 15 -3.13 -9.19 11.92
C VAL A 15 -2.48 -9.96 10.78
N LYS A 16 -3.18 -10.94 10.25
CA LYS A 16 -2.87 -11.47 8.93
C LYS A 16 -3.18 -10.36 7.93
N LEU A 17 -2.23 -9.45 7.74
CA LEU A 17 -2.30 -8.47 6.67
C LEU A 17 -2.11 -9.25 5.37
N ASN A 18 -3.21 -9.58 4.74
CA ASN A 18 -3.16 -10.14 3.40
C ASN A 18 -2.92 -8.97 2.44
N PHE A 19 -1.74 -8.90 1.88
CA PHE A 19 -1.51 -8.07 0.71
C PHE A 19 -1.90 -8.85 -0.54
N ILE A 20 -2.38 -8.15 -1.55
CA ILE A 20 -2.74 -8.79 -2.81
C ILE A 20 -1.50 -9.29 -3.55
N ASP A 21 -1.67 -10.37 -4.30
CA ASP A 21 -0.67 -10.78 -5.26
C ASP A 21 -0.78 -9.89 -6.50
N LEU A 22 0.37 -9.48 -7.03
CA LEU A 22 0.45 -8.65 -8.21
C LEU A 22 0.99 -9.46 -9.39
N PRO A 23 0.50 -9.21 -10.61
CA PRO A 23 1.06 -9.81 -11.83
C PRO A 23 2.55 -9.50 -11.97
N GLU A 24 3.30 -10.43 -12.54
CA GLU A 24 4.73 -10.26 -12.75
C GLU A 24 5.03 -9.23 -13.84
N SER A 25 4.25 -9.26 -14.91
CA SER A 25 4.34 -8.32 -16.03
C SER A 25 3.55 -7.04 -15.73
N CYS A 26 4.15 -5.89 -16.03
CA CYS A 26 3.49 -4.59 -15.97
C CYS A 26 2.29 -4.53 -16.94
N LEU A 27 2.40 -5.16 -18.10
CA LEU A 27 1.33 -5.21 -19.08
C LEU A 27 0.10 -5.96 -18.54
N ASP A 28 0.29 -7.11 -17.89
CA ASP A 28 -0.80 -7.87 -17.28
C ASP A 28 -1.43 -7.10 -16.12
N PHE A 29 -0.61 -6.41 -15.31
CA PHE A 29 -1.08 -5.53 -14.26
C PHE A 29 -2.02 -4.44 -14.82
N TYR A 30 -1.58 -3.72 -15.85
CA TYR A 30 -2.39 -2.67 -16.46
C TYR A 30 -3.62 -3.22 -17.16
N SER A 31 -3.51 -4.33 -17.89
CA SER A 31 -4.66 -4.98 -18.55
C SER A 31 -5.75 -5.34 -17.56
N HIS A 32 -5.37 -5.80 -16.38
CA HIS A 32 -6.32 -6.16 -15.34
C HIS A 32 -6.91 -4.94 -14.63
N TYR A 33 -6.05 -4.07 -14.08
CA TYR A 33 -6.50 -3.02 -13.17
C TYR A 33 -7.01 -1.75 -13.85
N SER A 34 -6.57 -1.43 -15.08
CA SER A 34 -7.10 -0.27 -15.82
C SER A 34 -8.58 -0.43 -16.15
N MET A 35 -9.03 -1.67 -16.40
CA MET A 35 -10.41 -1.98 -16.75
C MET A 35 -11.39 -1.96 -15.57
N LEU A 36 -10.88 -1.99 -14.34
CA LEU A 36 -11.74 -1.95 -13.15
C LEU A 36 -12.40 -0.59 -12.99
N GLU A 37 -13.61 -0.62 -12.46
CA GLU A 37 -14.32 0.59 -12.03
C GLU A 37 -13.86 1.04 -10.64
N CYS A 38 -13.96 2.33 -10.38
CA CYS A 38 -13.74 2.85 -9.03
C CYS A 38 -14.79 2.28 -8.06
N SER A 39 -14.36 1.71 -6.95
CA SER A 39 -15.25 1.12 -5.94
C SER A 39 -16.20 2.13 -5.26
N ASN A 40 -15.94 3.43 -5.41
CA ASN A 40 -16.77 4.47 -4.80
C ASN A 40 -17.74 5.16 -5.76
N CYS A 41 -17.28 5.49 -6.96
CA CYS A 41 -18.08 6.29 -7.92
C CYS A 41 -18.37 5.57 -9.23
N HIS A 42 -17.90 4.34 -9.37
CA HIS A 42 -18.07 3.48 -10.56
C HIS A 42 -17.52 4.09 -11.88
N ALA A 43 -16.71 5.13 -11.80
CA ALA A 43 -16.05 5.70 -12.96
C ALA A 43 -14.98 4.73 -13.50
N LYS A 44 -14.94 4.63 -14.84
CA LYS A 44 -13.94 3.87 -15.60
C LYS A 44 -12.78 4.79 -15.99
N GLU A 45 -12.03 5.25 -15.01
CA GLU A 45 -10.82 6.03 -15.30
C GLU A 45 -9.60 5.12 -15.47
N ILE A 46 -8.75 5.42 -16.45
CA ILE A 46 -7.52 4.64 -16.69
C ILE A 46 -6.59 4.77 -15.49
N PHE A 47 -6.43 5.97 -14.97
CA PHE A 47 -5.57 6.25 -13.82
C PHE A 47 -6.33 6.29 -12.51
N GLY A 48 -5.65 5.90 -11.46
CA GLY A 48 -6.17 5.85 -10.11
C GLY A 48 -5.19 5.14 -9.21
N TYR A 49 -5.71 4.54 -8.17
CA TYR A 49 -4.92 3.81 -7.17
C TYR A 49 -5.53 2.44 -6.93
N ILE A 50 -4.68 1.44 -6.76
CA ILE A 50 -5.06 0.10 -6.31
C ILE A 50 -4.72 -0.04 -4.83
N CYS A 51 -5.69 -0.42 -4.02
CA CYS A 51 -5.43 -0.77 -2.62
C CYS A 51 -4.66 -2.08 -2.56
N LEU A 52 -3.44 -2.05 -2.05
CA LEU A 52 -2.59 -3.25 -1.96
C LEU A 52 -3.02 -4.22 -0.85
N ILE A 53 -4.09 -3.91 -0.11
CA ILE A 53 -4.66 -4.76 0.94
C ILE A 53 -5.86 -5.55 0.42
N CYS A 54 -6.76 -4.93 -0.36
CA CYS A 54 -8.00 -5.58 -0.83
C CYS A 54 -8.13 -5.68 -2.35
N GLY A 55 -7.26 -5.04 -3.13
CA GLY A 55 -7.30 -5.06 -4.60
C GLY A 55 -8.29 -4.08 -5.25
N GLU A 56 -9.06 -3.33 -4.46
CA GLU A 56 -10.02 -2.39 -5.04
C GLU A 56 -9.35 -1.19 -5.71
N LYS A 57 -9.89 -0.80 -6.86
CA LYS A 57 -9.49 0.41 -7.58
C LYS A 57 -10.24 1.62 -7.04
N ILE A 58 -9.51 2.71 -6.85
CA ILE A 58 -10.02 3.99 -6.36
C ILE A 58 -9.54 5.10 -7.28
N CYS A 59 -10.46 6.01 -7.66
CA CYS A 59 -10.14 7.17 -8.48
C CYS A 59 -9.08 8.07 -7.87
N ASN A 60 -8.51 8.91 -8.72
CA ASN A 60 -7.63 9.99 -8.30
C ASN A 60 -8.31 10.91 -7.26
N LEU A 61 -7.51 11.36 -6.29
CA LEU A 61 -7.89 12.18 -5.13
C LEU A 61 -8.82 13.37 -5.43
N LYS A 62 -8.69 13.99 -6.60
CA LYS A 62 -9.41 15.24 -6.92
C LYS A 62 -10.81 15.04 -7.48
N LYS A 63 -11.13 13.88 -8.02
CA LYS A 63 -12.35 13.65 -8.80
C LYS A 63 -13.41 12.81 -8.08
N CYS A 64 -13.01 12.01 -7.13
CA CYS A 64 -13.91 11.10 -6.44
C CYS A 64 -14.01 11.48 -4.96
N VAL A 65 -15.15 11.97 -4.57
CA VAL A 65 -15.46 12.38 -3.20
C VAL A 65 -16.58 11.48 -2.68
N CYS A 66 -16.36 10.84 -1.54
CA CYS A 66 -17.38 10.08 -0.83
C CYS A 66 -17.99 10.94 0.26
N LEU A 67 -19.24 10.69 0.56
CA LEU A 67 -19.85 11.20 1.78
C LEU A 67 -19.42 10.32 2.96
N ASN A 68 -18.83 10.91 3.98
CA ASN A 68 -18.57 10.22 5.23
C ASN A 68 -19.88 10.03 6.04
N LYS A 69 -19.80 9.27 7.14
CA LYS A 69 -20.96 9.00 8.04
C LYS A 69 -21.65 10.28 8.59
N LYS A 70 -21.00 11.45 8.47
CA LYS A 70 -21.52 12.77 8.90
C LYS A 70 -22.03 13.61 7.74
N GLY A 71 -22.17 13.04 6.52
CA GLY A 71 -22.59 13.76 5.32
C GLY A 71 -21.57 14.77 4.78
N LYS A 72 -20.31 14.73 5.25
CA LYS A 72 -19.24 15.60 4.75
C LYS A 72 -18.47 14.92 3.65
N ASN A 73 -18.06 15.71 2.67
CA ASN A 73 -17.20 15.24 1.57
C ASN A 73 -15.85 14.75 2.11
N GLU A 74 -15.47 13.56 1.72
CA GLU A 74 -14.19 12.95 2.05
C GLU A 74 -13.55 12.37 0.77
N TYR A 75 -12.25 12.56 0.61
CA TYR A 75 -11.53 11.97 -0.52
C TYR A 75 -11.67 10.45 -0.52
N SER A 76 -11.84 9.88 -1.70
CA SER A 76 -12.14 8.44 -1.86
C SER A 76 -11.10 7.52 -1.23
N LEU A 77 -9.81 7.83 -1.37
CA LEU A 77 -8.73 7.08 -0.73
C LEU A 77 -8.83 7.09 0.81
N VAL A 78 -9.22 8.23 1.39
CA VAL A 78 -9.40 8.37 2.84
C VAL A 78 -10.59 7.55 3.32
N GLY A 79 -11.73 7.67 2.62
CA GLY A 79 -12.94 6.90 2.91
C GLY A 79 -12.72 5.41 2.80
N HIS A 80 -12.06 4.98 1.72
CA HIS A 80 -11.69 3.58 1.51
C HIS A 80 -10.74 3.07 2.61
N SER A 81 -9.70 3.83 2.94
CA SER A 81 -8.75 3.46 3.99
C SER A 81 -9.44 3.17 5.33
N LYS A 82 -10.45 3.97 5.69
CA LYS A 82 -11.23 3.74 6.93
C LYS A 82 -12.03 2.46 6.90
N LYS A 83 -12.60 2.11 5.75
CA LYS A 83 -13.39 0.87 5.58
C LYS A 83 -12.50 -0.37 5.51
N CYS A 84 -11.46 -0.32 4.68
CA CYS A 84 -10.62 -1.47 4.35
C CYS A 84 -9.61 -1.79 5.46
N ALA A 85 -8.90 -0.78 5.99
CA ALA A 85 -7.71 -0.99 6.81
C ALA A 85 -7.68 -0.17 8.11
N GLY A 86 -8.85 0.29 8.58
CA GLY A 86 -8.96 1.01 9.84
C GLY A 86 -8.27 2.38 9.85
N GLY A 87 -8.17 3.01 8.68
CA GLY A 87 -7.61 4.36 8.54
C GLY A 87 -6.12 4.40 8.19
N ASN A 88 -5.52 3.24 7.93
CA ASN A 88 -4.15 3.14 7.43
C ASN A 88 -4.15 2.21 6.22
N SER A 89 -3.61 2.64 5.08
CA SER A 89 -3.62 1.86 3.85
C SER A 89 -2.35 2.06 3.04
N MET A 90 -2.09 1.12 2.16
CA MET A 90 -1.03 1.16 1.18
C MET A 90 -1.65 1.04 -0.21
N TYR A 91 -1.32 1.94 -1.09
CA TYR A 91 -1.84 2.04 -2.44
C TYR A 91 -0.74 1.97 -3.47
N LEU A 92 -1.07 1.49 -4.65
CA LEU A 92 -0.23 1.53 -5.84
C LEU A 92 -0.84 2.50 -6.85
N SER A 93 -0.07 3.47 -7.29
CA SER A 93 -0.47 4.41 -8.34
C SER A 93 -0.50 3.70 -9.70
N LEU A 94 -1.60 3.85 -10.44
CA LEU A 94 -1.71 3.37 -11.82
C LEU A 94 -1.03 4.31 -12.83
N LYS A 95 -0.51 5.45 -12.39
CA LYS A 95 0.16 6.40 -13.25
C LYS A 95 1.61 6.00 -13.52
N ASP A 96 2.31 5.56 -12.48
CA ASP A 96 3.77 5.38 -12.47
C ASP A 96 4.25 4.19 -11.63
N SER A 97 3.32 3.40 -11.10
CA SER A 97 3.58 2.31 -10.14
C SER A 97 4.23 2.73 -8.82
N GLU A 98 4.14 4.00 -8.44
CA GLU A 98 4.63 4.45 -7.15
C GLU A 98 3.75 3.95 -6.00
N ILE A 99 4.39 3.55 -4.89
CA ILE A 99 3.70 3.19 -3.66
C ILE A 99 3.35 4.44 -2.87
N VAL A 100 2.09 4.53 -2.46
CA VAL A 100 1.57 5.62 -1.64
C VAL A 100 1.03 5.06 -0.33
N TYR A 101 1.56 5.54 0.78
CA TYR A 101 1.04 5.23 2.11
C TYR A 101 0.02 6.28 2.55
N TYR A 102 -1.07 5.82 3.12
CA TYR A 102 -1.99 6.67 3.89
C TYR A 102 -1.95 6.26 5.34
N LEU A 103 -1.32 7.07 6.17
CA LEU A 103 -1.05 6.78 7.57
C LEU A 103 -1.28 8.05 8.40
N LYS A 104 -1.90 7.91 9.59
CA LYS A 104 -2.17 9.05 10.48
C LYS A 104 -2.87 10.23 9.78
N ARG A 105 -3.79 9.93 8.87
CA ARG A 105 -4.52 10.93 8.06
C ARG A 105 -3.65 11.75 7.10
N LYS A 106 -2.46 11.26 6.77
CA LYS A 106 -1.55 11.89 5.81
C LYS A 106 -1.18 10.91 4.70
N PHE A 107 -1.01 11.45 3.51
CA PHE A 107 -0.40 10.73 2.39
C PHE A 107 1.11 10.91 2.44
N SER A 108 1.82 9.85 2.13
CA SER A 108 3.27 9.83 1.94
C SER A 108 3.59 9.08 0.67
N PHE A 109 4.21 9.74 -0.27
CA PHE A 109 4.76 9.15 -1.47
C PHE A 109 6.11 8.53 -1.09
N SER A 110 6.33 7.31 -1.56
CA SER A 110 7.44 6.50 -1.03
C SER A 110 8.71 6.57 -1.86
N GLU A 111 8.63 7.13 -3.08
CA GLU A 111 9.69 7.04 -4.10
C GLU A 111 10.10 5.57 -4.42
N MET A 112 9.22 4.63 -4.09
CA MET A 112 9.37 3.21 -4.43
C MET A 112 8.40 2.86 -5.54
N TYR A 113 8.92 2.38 -6.67
CA TYR A 113 8.16 2.00 -7.85
C TYR A 113 8.18 0.48 -7.98
N LEU A 114 7.00 -0.14 -8.11
CA LEU A 114 6.92 -1.61 -8.09
C LEU A 114 7.28 -2.24 -9.41
N TYR A 115 7.00 -1.56 -10.53
CA TYR A 115 7.33 -2.07 -11.86
C TYR A 115 8.50 -1.31 -12.44
N VAL A 116 9.58 -2.03 -12.67
CA VAL A 116 10.84 -1.47 -13.18
C VAL A 116 11.35 -2.29 -14.37
N ASN A 117 12.14 -1.65 -15.23
CA ASN A 117 12.84 -2.35 -16.30
C ASN A 117 14.10 -3.06 -15.76
N LYS A 118 14.83 -3.73 -16.65
CA LYS A 118 16.08 -4.45 -16.30
C LYS A 118 17.19 -3.55 -15.73
N TYR A 119 17.08 -2.24 -15.88
CA TYR A 119 18.03 -1.27 -15.37
C TYR A 119 17.57 -0.65 -14.02
N GLY A 120 16.39 -1.01 -13.53
CA GLY A 120 15.81 -0.46 -12.32
C GLY A 120 15.11 0.88 -12.51
N GLU A 121 14.88 1.30 -13.75
CA GLU A 121 14.16 2.52 -14.06
C GLU A 121 12.66 2.30 -14.01
N HIS A 122 11.91 3.25 -13.49
CA HIS A 122 10.46 3.26 -13.52
C HIS A 122 9.95 3.96 -14.79
N PHE A 123 8.69 3.70 -15.14
CA PHE A 123 8.04 4.37 -16.27
C PHE A 123 7.25 5.59 -15.82
N ASP A 124 6.93 6.47 -16.75
CA ASP A 124 6.02 7.59 -16.57
C ASP A 124 4.69 7.38 -17.33
N GLU A 125 3.74 8.29 -17.11
CA GLU A 125 2.40 8.20 -17.70
C GLU A 125 2.33 8.20 -19.23
N ASN A 126 3.41 8.60 -19.90
CA ASN A 126 3.48 8.70 -21.37
C ASN A 126 4.02 7.43 -22.02
N TYR A 127 4.53 6.50 -21.23
CA TYR A 127 5.18 5.30 -21.74
C TYR A 127 4.63 4.04 -21.06
N MET A 128 3.87 3.24 -21.81
CA MET A 128 3.42 1.92 -21.36
C MET A 128 4.47 0.87 -21.75
N PRO A 129 5.20 0.34 -20.78
CA PRO A 129 6.35 -0.49 -21.07
C PRO A 129 5.97 -1.97 -21.13
N SER A 130 6.31 -2.61 -22.24
CA SER A 130 6.22 -4.07 -22.37
C SER A 130 7.30 -4.84 -21.59
N ASP A 131 8.38 -4.16 -21.21
CA ASP A 131 9.59 -4.74 -20.62
C ASP A 131 9.79 -4.44 -19.12
N PHE A 132 8.75 -3.92 -18.45
CA PHE A 132 8.76 -3.66 -17.02
C PHE A 132 8.13 -4.83 -16.25
N ASN A 133 8.78 -5.22 -15.18
CA ASN A 133 8.37 -6.34 -14.36
C ASN A 133 8.31 -5.94 -12.88
N LEU A 134 7.52 -6.69 -12.12
CA LEU A 134 7.37 -6.50 -10.68
C LEU A 134 8.70 -6.76 -9.97
N ASP A 135 9.23 -5.75 -9.29
CA ASP A 135 10.31 -5.96 -8.34
C ASP A 135 9.76 -6.49 -7.02
N LYS A 136 9.83 -7.82 -6.87
CA LYS A 136 9.36 -8.52 -5.66
C LYS A 136 10.09 -8.05 -4.39
N LYS A 137 11.37 -7.64 -4.49
CA LYS A 137 12.14 -7.16 -3.34
C LYS A 137 11.63 -5.79 -2.88
N ILE A 138 11.35 -4.89 -3.82
CA ILE A 138 10.73 -3.60 -3.51
C ILE A 138 9.35 -3.82 -2.89
N TYR A 139 8.54 -4.75 -3.44
CA TYR A 139 7.22 -5.03 -2.89
C TYR A 139 7.28 -5.57 -1.46
N GLU A 140 8.16 -6.54 -1.18
CA GLU A 140 8.34 -7.05 0.18
C GLU A 140 8.86 -5.95 1.14
N LYS A 141 9.81 -5.13 0.70
CA LYS A 141 10.28 -3.98 1.49
C LYS A 141 9.14 -3.00 1.81
N ALA A 142 8.27 -2.74 0.85
CA ALA A 142 7.11 -1.85 1.05
C ALA A 142 6.12 -2.42 2.07
N LYS A 143 5.85 -3.73 2.03
CA LYS A 143 5.01 -4.42 3.01
C LYS A 143 5.59 -4.31 4.42
N ILE A 144 6.88 -4.54 4.58
CA ILE A 144 7.59 -4.40 5.86
C ILE A 144 7.47 -2.97 6.37
N ASN A 145 7.79 -1.98 5.54
CA ASN A 145 7.68 -0.57 5.91
C ASN A 145 6.26 -0.21 6.36
N TYR A 146 5.23 -0.70 5.66
CA TYR A 146 3.84 -0.47 6.05
C TYR A 146 3.52 -1.07 7.41
N ILE A 147 3.98 -2.29 7.67
CA ILE A 147 3.79 -3.00 8.94
C ILE A 147 4.48 -2.21 10.06
N ASP A 148 5.74 -1.86 9.90
CA ASP A 148 6.52 -1.10 10.88
C ASP A 148 5.87 0.25 11.21
N LEU A 149 5.47 1.00 10.20
CA LEU A 149 4.77 2.26 10.38
C LEU A 149 3.42 2.10 11.10
N LYS A 150 2.69 1.02 10.83
CA LYS A 150 1.41 0.72 11.48
C LYS A 150 1.61 0.31 12.95
N PHE A 151 2.65 -0.47 13.27
CA PHE A 151 2.96 -0.90 14.64
C PHE A 151 3.57 0.22 15.48
N THR A 152 4.49 1.00 14.94
CA THR A 152 5.04 2.19 15.61
C THR A 152 3.93 3.13 16.06
N GLN A 153 2.83 3.18 15.31
CA GLN A 153 1.65 3.97 15.68
C GLN A 153 0.88 3.41 16.88
N LYS A 154 0.81 2.08 17.05
CA LYS A 154 0.05 1.44 18.14
C LYS A 154 0.80 1.47 19.47
N LEU A 155 2.13 1.35 19.42
CA LEU A 155 2.95 1.15 20.63
C LEU A 155 3.57 2.45 21.18
N GLY A 156 3.37 3.58 20.50
CA GLY A 156 4.03 4.85 20.85
C GLY A 156 5.52 4.84 20.52
N ASN A 157 6.11 6.03 20.37
CA ASN A 157 7.44 6.23 19.80
C ASN A 157 8.62 5.51 20.50
N LYS A 158 8.45 5.04 21.74
CA LYS A 158 9.54 4.40 22.49
C LYS A 158 9.70 2.90 22.25
N VAL A 159 8.64 2.19 21.92
CA VAL A 159 8.68 0.71 21.74
C VAL A 159 8.78 0.36 20.25
N GLY A 160 8.20 1.16 19.36
CA GLY A 160 8.23 0.92 17.92
C GLY A 160 9.63 1.00 17.31
N LEU A 161 10.48 1.92 17.80
CA LEU A 161 11.87 2.04 17.34
C LEU A 161 12.72 0.80 17.67
N GLN A 162 12.48 0.15 18.80
CA GLN A 162 13.21 -1.07 19.17
C GLN A 162 12.78 -2.29 18.34
N LEU A 163 11.51 -2.42 18.00
CA LEU A 163 11.01 -3.53 17.19
C LEU A 163 11.41 -3.40 15.72
N GLY A 164 11.35 -2.20 15.14
CA GLY A 164 11.80 -1.95 13.77
C GLY A 164 13.29 -2.25 13.59
N PHE A 165 14.11 -1.92 14.58
CA PHE A 165 15.55 -2.20 14.57
C PHE A 165 15.85 -3.73 14.65
N GLN A 166 15.09 -4.48 15.43
CA GLN A 166 15.28 -5.94 15.56
C GLN A 166 14.81 -6.71 14.32
N LEU A 167 13.70 -6.31 13.70
CA LEU A 167 13.21 -6.92 12.46
C LEU A 167 14.11 -6.60 11.27
N GLY A 168 14.62 -5.38 11.16
CA GLY A 168 15.58 -4.98 10.14
C GLY A 168 16.90 -5.75 10.20
N LEU A 169 17.38 -6.07 11.41
CA LEU A 169 18.60 -6.85 11.61
C LEU A 169 18.43 -8.34 11.27
N GLN A 170 17.24 -8.91 11.44
CA GLN A 170 16.99 -10.32 11.08
C GLN A 170 16.88 -10.53 9.57
N LEU A 171 16.41 -9.53 8.81
CA LEU A 171 16.25 -9.61 7.36
C LEU A 171 17.54 -9.34 6.57
N ASN A 172 18.53 -8.68 7.18
CA ASN A 172 19.86 -8.50 6.58
C ASN A 172 20.75 -9.75 6.70
N ASN A 173 20.28 -10.81 7.38
CA ASN A 173 20.99 -12.08 7.55
C ASN A 173 20.32 -13.26 6.80
N LEU A 174 19.36 -12.99 5.92
CA LEU A 174 18.74 -13.91 4.98
C LEU A 174 19.08 -13.51 3.53
#